data_b72bd8ca98f0222a85c5683786cc5602
#
_entry.id   b72bd8ca98f0222a85c5683786cc5602
#
_cell.length_a   1.000
_cell.length_b   1.000
_cell.length_c   1.000
_cell.angle_alpha   90.00
_cell.angle_beta   90.00
_cell.angle_gamma   90.00
#
_symmetry.space_group_name_H-M   'P 1'
#
loop_
_entity.id
_entity.type
_entity.pdbx_description
1 polymer ?
#
loop_
_entity_poly.entity_id
_entity_poly.type
_entity_poly.pdbx_seq_one_letter_code
_entity_poly.pdbx_strand_id
1 'polypeptide(L)'
;MNAQTSAIDAEYVTVIGLEVHVQLETATKIFCGCSTDFTDAEPNTHVCPVCLGLPGTLPVLNAQAVNAAIKIGKALNADITALTRFHRKNYFYPDLPKNFQITQYDEPICQDGSITISHRDVDREITIDRAHLEEDPGSLQHAGSSIATAEYTLVDYNRAGVPLMEIVTAPDFRSPGEVRAFLAKLEEILEYLEVFDPTRDGSLRVDANLSLVPGDESAIDATVLAEANRTEVKNISSHKGAEKALAYEVTRQRNALRRGEVVEQETRHWDETRGITVGLRTKEAEADYRYFPEPDLPPVDTSELRNTVAIPELPDARRSRFREEYGIDGEAAEKLTSSKPVADFYEGIVEAFNPELAASWVADELLGELNYRDMTVADVTHRLAEFKRLIELVEGDEITAKNARETVLRTMLDEGLDPDAIVAREGLGKSDTDEVTAAVTVAIESNPEAVDDYHAGEDGALNFLVGQVMQVTQGRADPAVVNERLKAELSEE
;
A
#
# COMPACT_ATOMS: atom_id res chain seq x y z
N MET A 1 -36.82 19.71 -5.98
CA MET A 1 -35.95 19.19 -4.90
C MET A 1 -34.45 19.38 -5.18
N ASN A 2 -34.04 19.77 -6.40
CA ASN A 2 -32.61 19.84 -6.78
C ASN A 2 -31.94 21.23 -6.71
N ALA A 3 -32.67 22.32 -6.53
CA ALA A 3 -32.08 23.66 -6.53
C ALA A 3 -31.60 24.13 -5.12
N GLN A 4 -32.20 23.63 -4.07
CA GLN A 4 -31.79 23.96 -2.70
C GLN A 4 -30.55 23.13 -2.25
N THR A 5 -30.39 21.94 -2.77
CA THR A 5 -29.23 21.10 -2.46
C THR A 5 -27.92 21.65 -3.07
N SER A 6 -28.01 22.24 -4.28
CA SER A 6 -26.84 22.84 -4.96
C SER A 6 -26.39 24.18 -4.35
N ALA A 7 -27.30 24.94 -3.73
CA ALA A 7 -26.98 26.24 -3.13
C ALA A 7 -26.21 26.10 -1.80
N ILE A 8 -26.44 25.03 -1.03
CA ILE A 8 -25.74 24.80 0.25
C ILE A 8 -24.39 24.12 0.05
N ASP A 9 -24.22 23.30 -0.99
CA ASP A 9 -22.93 22.73 -1.36
C ASP A 9 -21.94 23.79 -1.92
N ALA A 10 -22.47 24.90 -2.46
CA ALA A 10 -21.69 26.08 -2.85
C ALA A 10 -21.34 27.02 -1.66
N GLU A 11 -21.88 26.77 -0.48
CA GLU A 11 -21.76 27.67 0.68
C GLU A 11 -20.64 27.23 1.66
N TYR A 12 -20.14 25.98 1.57
CA TYR A 12 -19.12 25.44 2.49
C TYR A 12 -18.07 24.61 1.77
N VAL A 13 -16.82 24.93 2.02
CA VAL A 13 -15.65 24.13 1.60
C VAL A 13 -15.28 23.15 2.71
N THR A 14 -14.99 21.92 2.33
CA THR A 14 -14.42 20.93 3.23
C THR A 14 -12.92 21.16 3.37
N VAL A 15 -12.44 21.22 4.60
CA VAL A 15 -11.02 21.39 4.93
C VAL A 15 -10.64 20.26 5.87
N ILE A 16 -9.60 19.48 5.48
CA ILE A 16 -9.13 18.33 6.25
C ILE A 16 -7.62 18.41 6.40
N GLY A 17 -7.12 18.10 7.60
CA GLY A 17 -5.72 17.83 7.91
C GLY A 17 -5.61 16.46 8.58
N LEU A 18 -4.46 15.82 8.47
CA LEU A 18 -4.21 14.48 8.99
C LEU A 18 -3.03 14.46 9.97
N GLU A 19 -3.14 13.56 10.94
CA GLU A 19 -2.05 13.06 11.78
C GLU A 19 -1.94 11.56 11.49
N VAL A 20 -0.85 11.15 10.84
CA VAL A 20 -0.63 9.76 10.43
C VAL A 20 0.49 9.17 11.28
N HIS A 21 0.17 8.10 12.01
CA HIS A 21 1.09 7.39 12.86
C HIS A 21 1.54 6.10 12.17
N VAL A 22 2.85 5.95 12.00
CA VAL A 22 3.48 4.82 11.31
C VAL A 22 4.43 4.11 12.27
N GLN A 23 4.16 2.84 12.58
CA GLN A 23 5.12 2.01 13.32
C GLN A 23 6.30 1.69 12.40
N LEU A 24 7.50 2.06 12.85
CA LEU A 24 8.72 1.80 12.08
C LEU A 24 9.19 0.36 12.26
N GLU A 25 9.57 -0.25 11.15
CA GLU A 25 10.16 -1.59 11.15
C GLU A 25 11.59 -1.53 11.65
N THR A 26 11.79 -1.90 12.92
CA THR A 26 13.09 -2.01 13.56
C THR A 26 13.15 -3.29 14.39
N ALA A 27 14.33 -3.86 14.57
CA ALA A 27 14.47 -5.09 15.35
C ALA A 27 14.23 -4.87 16.85
N THR A 28 14.41 -3.63 17.34
CA THR A 28 14.26 -3.29 18.76
C THR A 28 13.47 -2.01 18.95
N LYS A 29 12.93 -1.84 20.15
CA LYS A 29 12.18 -0.64 20.55
C LYS A 29 13.04 0.63 20.46
N ILE A 30 12.39 1.80 20.47
CA ILE A 30 13.06 3.10 20.25
C ILE A 30 14.10 3.44 21.32
N PHE A 31 13.87 3.04 22.58
CA PHE A 31 14.74 3.43 23.70
C PHE A 31 15.30 2.25 24.50
N CYS A 32 15.11 1.01 24.06
CA CYS A 32 15.65 -0.19 24.72
C CYS A 32 15.86 -1.35 23.72
N GLY A 33 16.48 -2.43 24.19
CA GLY A 33 16.77 -3.62 23.39
C GLY A 33 15.66 -4.67 23.31
N CYS A 34 14.43 -4.41 23.78
CA CYS A 34 13.33 -5.34 23.61
C CYS A 34 12.97 -5.49 22.15
N SER A 35 12.66 -6.73 21.72
CA SER A 35 12.20 -7.01 20.35
C SER A 35 10.89 -6.29 20.06
N THR A 36 10.73 -5.87 18.81
CA THR A 36 9.47 -5.36 18.24
C THR A 36 8.64 -6.45 17.59
N ASP A 37 9.18 -7.64 17.44
CA ASP A 37 8.45 -8.83 17.01
C ASP A 37 7.77 -9.51 18.21
N PHE A 38 6.50 -9.22 18.41
CA PHE A 38 5.66 -9.72 19.50
C PHE A 38 4.26 -10.15 19.04
N THR A 39 4.05 -10.38 17.74
CA THR A 39 2.73 -10.64 17.14
C THR A 39 2.00 -11.81 17.82
N ASP A 40 2.72 -12.90 18.09
CA ASP A 40 2.17 -14.11 18.74
C ASP A 40 2.63 -14.25 20.22
N ALA A 41 3.18 -13.20 20.80
CA ALA A 41 3.73 -13.27 22.14
C ALA A 41 2.66 -13.12 23.23
N GLU A 42 2.85 -13.81 24.37
CA GLU A 42 2.02 -13.59 25.54
C GLU A 42 2.11 -12.12 26.01
N PRO A 43 1.01 -11.55 26.52
CA PRO A 43 0.99 -10.18 26.99
C PRO A 43 2.09 -9.87 28.03
N ASN A 44 2.71 -8.71 27.90
CA ASN A 44 3.75 -8.21 28.80
C ASN A 44 5.03 -9.07 28.88
N THR A 45 5.37 -9.83 27.84
CA THR A 45 6.61 -10.63 27.78
C THR A 45 7.75 -9.92 27.06
N HIS A 46 7.46 -8.97 26.18
CA HIS A 46 8.45 -8.15 25.46
C HIS A 46 8.65 -6.79 26.14
N VAL A 47 8.94 -6.83 27.45
CA VAL A 47 9.10 -5.66 28.29
C VAL A 47 10.40 -5.72 29.10
N CYS A 48 10.96 -4.55 29.46
CA CYS A 48 12.10 -4.44 30.31
C CYS A 48 11.94 -3.23 31.26
N PRO A 49 12.80 -3.06 32.27
CA PRO A 49 12.74 -1.91 33.19
C PRO A 49 12.71 -0.55 32.48
N VAL A 50 13.36 -0.40 31.31
CA VAL A 50 13.39 0.86 30.55
C VAL A 50 12.02 1.17 29.92
N CYS A 51 11.47 0.28 29.12
CA CYS A 51 10.17 0.56 28.47
C CYS A 51 9.00 0.55 29.47
N LEU A 52 9.15 -0.07 30.64
CA LEU A 52 8.20 0.04 31.76
C LEU A 52 8.41 1.31 32.63
N GLY A 53 9.44 2.10 32.37
CA GLY A 53 9.71 3.32 33.11
C GLY A 53 10.04 3.12 34.59
N LEU A 54 10.70 2.01 34.94
CA LEU A 54 11.05 1.76 36.33
C LEU A 54 12.11 2.76 36.82
N PRO A 55 12.08 3.15 38.11
CA PRO A 55 13.02 4.12 38.65
C PRO A 55 14.49 3.75 38.44
N GLY A 56 15.30 4.70 37.98
CA GLY A 56 16.74 4.54 37.77
C GLY A 56 17.13 3.99 36.39
N THR A 57 16.17 3.77 35.48
CA THR A 57 16.45 3.37 34.09
C THR A 57 16.62 4.59 33.20
N LEU A 58 17.49 4.46 32.18
CA LEU A 58 17.77 5.50 31.21
C LEU A 58 17.46 5.00 29.77
N PRO A 59 16.83 5.83 28.94
CA PRO A 59 16.57 5.52 27.54
C PRO A 59 17.88 5.54 26.72
N VAL A 60 17.96 4.68 25.69
CA VAL A 60 19.06 4.69 24.70
C VAL A 60 18.43 4.68 23.32
N LEU A 61 18.65 5.75 22.56
CA LEU A 61 18.03 5.96 21.25
C LEU A 61 18.47 4.91 20.21
N ASN A 62 17.51 4.33 19.52
CA ASN A 62 17.73 3.38 18.41
C ASN A 62 18.13 4.14 17.14
N ALA A 63 19.35 3.89 16.65
CA ALA A 63 19.87 4.52 15.45
C ALA A 63 19.07 4.14 14.17
N GLN A 64 18.49 2.94 14.11
CA GLN A 64 17.65 2.52 12.96
C GLN A 64 16.38 3.36 12.87
N ALA A 65 15.77 3.72 14.00
CA ALA A 65 14.59 4.59 14.00
C ALA A 65 14.94 6.00 13.47
N VAL A 66 16.11 6.55 13.84
CA VAL A 66 16.58 7.84 13.31
C VAL A 66 16.83 7.76 11.82
N ASN A 67 17.48 6.69 11.35
CA ASN A 67 17.73 6.50 9.91
C ASN A 67 16.42 6.34 9.12
N ALA A 68 15.45 5.61 9.65
CA ALA A 68 14.13 5.46 9.05
C ALA A 68 13.40 6.80 8.96
N ALA A 69 13.45 7.62 10.02
CA ALA A 69 12.86 8.95 10.02
C ALA A 69 13.49 9.88 8.97
N ILE A 70 14.82 9.82 8.80
CA ILE A 70 15.53 10.61 7.77
C ILE A 70 15.15 10.12 6.37
N LYS A 71 15.03 8.80 6.14
CA LYS A 71 14.54 8.26 4.86
C LYS A 71 13.15 8.78 4.54
N ILE A 72 12.23 8.71 5.50
CA ILE A 72 10.85 9.23 5.36
C ILE A 72 10.89 10.73 5.04
N GLY A 73 11.61 11.52 5.83
CA GLY A 73 11.71 12.97 5.57
C GLY A 73 12.21 13.31 4.17
N LYS A 74 13.24 12.60 3.68
CA LYS A 74 13.74 12.78 2.31
C LYS A 74 12.70 12.41 1.25
N ALA A 75 11.98 11.33 1.45
CA ALA A 75 10.94 10.89 0.53
C ALA A 75 9.72 11.83 0.51
N LEU A 76 9.47 12.51 1.62
CA LEU A 76 8.44 13.54 1.76
C LEU A 76 8.93 14.95 1.34
N ASN A 77 10.11 15.08 0.74
CA ASN A 77 10.74 16.36 0.38
C ASN A 77 10.90 17.33 1.56
N ALA A 78 11.01 16.80 2.79
CA ALA A 78 11.10 17.60 4.00
C ALA A 78 12.53 18.03 4.32
N ASP A 79 12.67 19.17 4.98
CA ASP A 79 13.92 19.61 5.55
C ASP A 79 14.27 18.77 6.80
N ILE A 80 15.47 18.18 6.80
CA ILE A 80 15.96 17.40 7.95
C ILE A 80 16.66 18.35 8.94
N THR A 81 16.09 18.45 10.14
CA THR A 81 16.60 19.31 11.22
C THR A 81 17.99 18.86 11.64
N ALA A 82 18.98 19.78 11.57
CA ALA A 82 20.38 19.45 11.86
C ALA A 82 20.65 19.03 13.31
N LEU A 83 19.92 19.62 14.25
CA LEU A 83 19.99 19.29 15.67
C LEU A 83 18.57 19.14 16.19
N THR A 84 18.13 17.91 16.39
CA THR A 84 16.79 17.58 16.90
C THR A 84 16.85 17.11 18.35
N ARG A 85 15.77 17.21 19.09
CA ARG A 85 15.68 16.75 20.46
C ARG A 85 14.34 16.12 20.80
N PHE A 86 14.35 15.28 21.81
CA PHE A 86 13.16 14.68 22.38
C PHE A 86 12.61 15.49 23.56
N HIS A 87 11.30 15.38 23.75
CA HIS A 87 10.53 16.04 24.82
C HIS A 87 9.67 15.01 25.51
N ARG A 88 9.24 15.34 26.74
CA ARG A 88 8.18 14.62 27.46
C ARG A 88 6.85 15.29 27.18
N LYS A 89 5.91 14.51 26.61
CA LYS A 89 4.49 14.84 26.49
C LYS A 89 3.78 14.25 27.70
N ASN A 90 3.42 15.10 28.67
CA ASN A 90 2.94 14.63 29.97
C ASN A 90 1.43 14.49 29.97
N TYR A 91 0.94 13.27 30.03
CA TYR A 91 -0.46 12.94 30.27
C TYR A 91 -0.56 11.58 30.93
N PHE A 92 -1.62 11.39 31.72
CA PHE A 92 -1.86 10.12 32.41
C PHE A 92 -2.84 9.28 31.59
N TYR A 93 -2.37 8.09 31.16
CA TYR A 93 -3.22 7.08 30.57
C TYR A 93 -2.69 5.68 30.90
N PRO A 94 -3.56 4.64 31.05
CA PRO A 94 -3.12 3.31 31.48
C PRO A 94 -2.08 2.63 30.59
N ASP A 95 -2.04 2.94 29.30
CA ASP A 95 -1.08 2.41 28.33
C ASP A 95 0.28 3.13 28.32
N LEU A 96 0.42 4.18 29.14
CA LEU A 96 1.68 4.90 29.34
C LEU A 96 2.31 4.51 30.68
N PRO A 97 3.25 3.54 30.73
CA PRO A 97 3.82 3.06 31.97
C PRO A 97 4.63 4.13 32.74
N LYS A 98 5.13 5.16 32.04
CA LYS A 98 5.90 6.28 32.58
C LYS A 98 5.05 7.50 32.95
N ASN A 99 3.75 7.52 32.63
CA ASN A 99 2.86 8.69 32.72
C ASN A 99 3.25 9.86 31.80
N PHE A 100 4.11 9.63 30.84
CA PHE A 100 4.46 10.54 29.75
C PHE A 100 4.89 9.73 28.53
N GLN A 101 4.81 10.34 27.37
CA GLN A 101 5.32 9.82 26.11
C GLN A 101 6.58 10.62 25.73
N ILE A 102 7.64 9.94 25.35
CA ILE A 102 8.80 10.59 24.75
C ILE A 102 8.50 10.80 23.26
N THR A 103 8.52 12.06 22.82
CA THR A 103 8.21 12.51 21.48
C THR A 103 9.12 13.66 21.08
N GLN A 104 8.96 14.26 19.90
CA GLN A 104 9.62 15.51 19.52
C GLN A 104 8.57 16.63 19.43
N TYR A 105 8.93 17.87 19.74
CA TYR A 105 7.98 18.98 19.79
C TYR A 105 8.45 20.20 18.99
N ASP A 106 9.33 21.03 19.54
CA ASP A 106 9.78 22.29 18.92
C ASP A 106 10.90 22.13 17.89
N GLU A 107 11.62 21.01 17.92
CA GLU A 107 12.69 20.67 16.99
C GLU A 107 12.46 19.26 16.41
N PRO A 108 11.36 19.03 15.65
CA PRO A 108 11.08 17.74 15.05
C PRO A 108 12.15 17.38 14.02
N ILE A 109 12.37 16.09 13.78
CA ILE A 109 13.42 15.63 12.88
C ILE A 109 13.18 16.04 11.42
N CYS A 110 11.92 16.20 10.99
CA CYS A 110 11.55 16.61 9.63
C CYS A 110 10.52 17.74 9.68
N GLN A 111 10.68 18.75 8.82
CA GLN A 111 9.81 19.93 8.70
C GLN A 111 9.61 20.30 7.23
N ASP A 112 8.54 21.03 6.94
CA ASP A 112 8.30 21.71 5.66
C ASP A 112 8.41 20.79 4.42
N GLY A 113 7.78 19.59 4.50
CA GLY A 113 7.73 18.64 3.39
C GLY A 113 6.52 18.81 2.50
N SER A 114 6.46 18.04 1.42
CA SER A 114 5.27 17.96 0.56
C SER A 114 5.15 16.66 -0.21
N ILE A 115 3.91 16.27 -0.53
CA ILE A 115 3.56 15.19 -1.46
C ILE A 115 2.50 15.70 -2.44
N THR A 116 2.71 15.49 -3.73
CA THR A 116 1.65 15.71 -4.74
C THR A 116 0.81 14.44 -4.88
N ILE A 117 -0.49 14.57 -4.80
CA ILE A 117 -1.46 13.50 -5.04
C ILE A 117 -2.30 13.82 -6.27
N SER A 118 -2.78 12.79 -6.97
CA SER A 118 -3.75 12.92 -8.06
C SER A 118 -5.08 12.30 -7.65
N HIS A 119 -6.17 13.05 -7.76
CA HIS A 119 -7.51 12.55 -7.54
C HIS A 119 -8.48 13.13 -8.57
N ARG A 120 -9.16 12.26 -9.35
CA ARG A 120 -10.11 12.66 -10.42
C ARG A 120 -9.48 13.64 -11.43
N ASP A 121 -8.27 13.33 -11.89
CA ASP A 121 -7.49 14.13 -12.85
C ASP A 121 -7.11 15.54 -12.34
N VAL A 122 -7.13 15.73 -11.03
CA VAL A 122 -6.67 16.96 -10.38
C VAL A 122 -5.49 16.65 -9.48
N ASP A 123 -4.36 17.31 -9.75
CA ASP A 123 -3.19 17.23 -8.89
C ASP A 123 -3.29 18.25 -7.77
N ARG A 124 -2.98 17.80 -6.55
CA ARG A 124 -2.92 18.65 -5.36
C ARG A 124 -1.65 18.37 -4.59
N GLU A 125 -0.91 19.42 -4.29
CA GLU A 125 0.20 19.35 -3.35
C GLU A 125 -0.34 19.40 -1.92
N ILE A 126 0.08 18.45 -1.11
CA ILE A 126 -0.24 18.35 0.31
C ILE A 126 1.02 18.69 1.09
N THR A 127 0.97 19.74 1.87
CA THR A 127 2.05 20.17 2.75
C THR A 127 2.16 19.24 3.95
N ILE A 128 3.39 18.86 4.29
CA ILE A 128 3.73 18.16 5.51
C ILE A 128 4.35 19.17 6.47
N ASP A 129 3.59 19.59 7.47
CA ASP A 129 4.06 20.58 8.44
C ASP A 129 5.27 20.05 9.21
N ARG A 130 5.19 18.80 9.64
CA ARG A 130 6.27 18.09 10.33
C ARG A 130 6.11 16.58 10.25
N ALA A 131 7.22 15.89 10.43
CA ALA A 131 7.22 14.47 10.75
C ALA A 131 8.25 14.22 11.85
N HIS A 132 7.87 13.49 12.90
CA HIS A 132 8.69 13.35 14.09
C HIS A 132 8.60 11.97 14.73
N LEU A 133 9.67 11.62 15.46
CA LEU A 133 9.78 10.36 16.16
C LEU A 133 9.09 10.43 17.54
N GLU A 134 8.43 9.36 17.90
CA GLU A 134 7.86 9.14 19.23
C GLU A 134 7.85 7.65 19.60
N GLU A 135 7.52 7.35 20.85
CA GLU A 135 7.29 5.98 21.29
C GLU A 135 5.80 5.63 21.24
N ASP A 136 5.48 4.45 20.72
CA ASP A 136 4.10 3.95 20.72
C ASP A 136 3.68 3.58 22.18
N PRO A 137 2.46 3.90 22.62
CA PRO A 137 1.93 3.43 23.91
C PRO A 137 1.63 1.92 23.90
N GLY A 138 1.30 1.38 25.07
CA GLY A 138 0.82 0.01 25.20
C GLY A 138 -0.54 -0.22 24.56
N SER A 139 -1.00 -1.47 24.58
CA SER A 139 -2.32 -1.85 24.06
C SER A 139 -3.32 -1.99 25.20
N LEU A 140 -4.58 -1.58 24.94
CA LEU A 140 -5.68 -1.71 25.88
C LEU A 140 -6.76 -2.63 25.32
N GLN A 141 -7.16 -3.61 26.11
CA GLN A 141 -8.28 -4.50 25.80
C GLN A 141 -9.41 -4.31 26.82
N HIS A 142 -10.51 -3.78 26.37
CA HIS A 142 -11.67 -3.51 27.21
C HIS A 142 -12.58 -4.74 27.30
N ALA A 143 -12.88 -5.19 28.53
CA ALA A 143 -13.83 -6.30 28.74
C ALA A 143 -15.25 -5.75 28.60
N GLY A 144 -15.88 -6.03 27.45
CA GLY A 144 -17.23 -5.57 27.13
C GLY A 144 -17.38 -5.10 25.68
N SER A 145 -18.57 -4.61 25.34
CA SER A 145 -18.88 -4.15 23.98
C SER A 145 -18.41 -2.73 23.67
N SER A 146 -17.98 -1.97 24.68
CA SER A 146 -17.46 -0.60 24.52
C SER A 146 -16.66 -0.16 25.74
N ILE A 147 -15.83 0.86 25.57
CA ILE A 147 -15.07 1.51 26.67
C ILE A 147 -16.02 1.95 27.82
N ALA A 148 -17.19 2.49 27.47
CA ALA A 148 -18.14 3.01 28.44
C ALA A 148 -18.85 1.92 29.28
N THR A 149 -18.86 0.68 28.79
CA THR A 149 -19.52 -0.48 29.44
C THR A 149 -18.55 -1.51 29.96
N ALA A 150 -17.23 -1.30 29.78
CA ALA A 150 -16.21 -2.22 30.23
C ALA A 150 -16.12 -2.28 31.76
N GLU A 151 -16.19 -3.47 32.34
CA GLU A 151 -16.02 -3.68 33.78
C GLU A 151 -14.55 -3.56 34.21
N TYR A 152 -13.61 -3.88 33.31
CA TYR A 152 -12.17 -3.74 33.48
C TYR A 152 -11.47 -3.61 32.13
N THR A 153 -10.22 -3.16 32.16
CA THR A 153 -9.34 -3.05 31.00
C THR A 153 -8.05 -3.80 31.28
N LEU A 154 -7.68 -4.70 30.35
CA LEU A 154 -6.38 -5.34 30.36
C LEU A 154 -5.36 -4.43 29.65
N VAL A 155 -4.15 -4.38 30.19
CA VAL A 155 -3.05 -3.58 29.63
C VAL A 155 -1.93 -4.51 29.22
N ASP A 156 -1.52 -4.38 27.95
CA ASP A 156 -0.37 -5.06 27.38
C ASP A 156 0.69 -4.04 26.94
N TYR A 157 1.86 -4.09 27.56
CA TYR A 157 3.00 -3.20 27.27
C TYR A 157 3.98 -3.77 26.25
N ASN A 158 3.67 -4.89 25.57
CA ASN A 158 4.52 -5.41 24.49
C ASN A 158 4.76 -4.36 23.42
N ARG A 159 3.73 -3.59 23.06
CA ARG A 159 3.83 -2.49 22.09
C ARG A 159 4.52 -1.24 22.64
N ALA A 160 4.46 -0.99 23.97
CA ALA A 160 4.99 0.23 24.57
C ALA A 160 6.48 0.43 24.24
N GLY A 161 6.81 1.56 23.63
CA GLY A 161 8.17 1.89 23.19
C GLY A 161 8.55 1.39 21.80
N VAL A 162 7.63 0.85 20.99
CA VAL A 162 7.85 0.62 19.56
C VAL A 162 8.11 1.98 18.90
N PRO A 163 9.13 2.09 17.99
CA PRO A 163 9.37 3.34 17.29
C PRO A 163 8.18 3.72 16.42
N LEU A 164 7.69 4.94 16.58
CA LEU A 164 6.57 5.50 15.86
C LEU A 164 7.01 6.78 15.16
N MET A 165 6.56 6.98 13.93
CA MET A 165 6.69 8.23 13.20
C MET A 165 5.33 8.87 13.08
N GLU A 166 5.16 10.08 13.62
CA GLU A 166 3.95 10.88 13.43
C GLU A 166 4.20 11.87 12.28
N ILE A 167 3.35 11.81 11.25
CA ILE A 167 3.38 12.69 10.06
C ILE A 167 2.16 13.59 10.13
N VAL A 168 2.38 14.89 10.24
CA VAL A 168 1.31 15.90 10.37
C VAL A 168 1.25 16.70 9.10
N THR A 169 0.07 16.73 8.48
CA THR A 169 -0.19 17.52 7.27
C THR A 169 -0.82 18.88 7.60
N ALA A 170 -0.59 19.85 6.74
CA ALA A 170 -1.45 21.02 6.68
C ALA A 170 -2.89 20.63 6.28
N PRO A 171 -3.88 21.49 6.54
CA PRO A 171 -5.28 21.22 6.20
C PRO A 171 -5.57 21.47 4.70
N ASP A 172 -4.83 20.81 3.82
CA ASP A 172 -4.85 21.02 2.37
C ASP A 172 -5.86 20.15 1.63
N PHE A 173 -6.39 19.10 2.25
CA PHE A 173 -7.38 18.23 1.61
C PHE A 173 -8.76 18.91 1.53
N ARG A 174 -9.45 18.68 0.42
CA ARG A 174 -10.79 19.23 0.12
C ARG A 174 -11.86 18.15 -0.01
N SER A 175 -11.45 16.89 -0.03
CA SER A 175 -12.40 15.77 -0.11
C SER A 175 -11.87 14.52 0.60
N PRO A 176 -12.76 13.63 1.08
CA PRO A 176 -12.38 12.32 1.61
C PRO A 176 -11.62 11.44 0.60
N GLY A 177 -11.91 11.60 -0.71
CA GLY A 177 -11.22 10.86 -1.76
C GLY A 177 -9.75 11.27 -1.91
N GLU A 178 -9.43 12.56 -1.73
CA GLU A 178 -8.03 13.03 -1.70
C GLU A 178 -7.26 12.45 -0.51
N VAL A 179 -7.90 12.34 0.66
CA VAL A 179 -7.31 11.70 1.85
C VAL A 179 -6.95 10.24 1.55
N ARG A 180 -7.86 9.50 0.92
CA ARG A 180 -7.59 8.12 0.52
C ARG A 180 -6.43 8.01 -0.47
N ALA A 181 -6.36 8.90 -1.47
CA ALA A 181 -5.27 8.93 -2.44
C ALA A 181 -3.92 9.24 -1.77
N PHE A 182 -3.90 10.18 -0.82
CA PHE A 182 -2.71 10.51 -0.04
C PHE A 182 -2.23 9.33 0.80
N LEU A 183 -3.12 8.69 1.56
CA LEU A 183 -2.75 7.56 2.41
C LEU A 183 -2.22 6.37 1.60
N ALA A 184 -2.82 6.08 0.44
CA ALA A 184 -2.33 5.03 -0.44
C ALA A 184 -0.93 5.35 -0.98
N LYS A 185 -0.69 6.60 -1.40
CA LYS A 185 0.62 7.04 -1.86
C LYS A 185 1.68 7.05 -0.75
N LEU A 186 1.30 7.49 0.45
CA LEU A 186 2.19 7.47 1.60
C LEU A 186 2.62 6.04 1.94
N GLU A 187 1.69 5.09 1.97
CA GLU A 187 1.96 3.68 2.23
C GLU A 187 2.91 3.10 1.18
N GLU A 188 2.65 3.34 -0.12
CA GLU A 188 3.54 2.95 -1.22
C GLU A 188 4.98 3.48 -1.01
N ILE A 189 5.13 4.74 -0.62
CA ILE A 189 6.44 5.35 -0.33
C ILE A 189 7.11 4.65 0.86
N LEU A 190 6.38 4.40 1.96
CA LEU A 190 6.92 3.77 3.16
C LEU A 190 7.39 2.33 2.91
N GLU A 191 6.65 1.57 2.10
CA GLU A 191 7.05 0.23 1.67
C GLU A 191 8.31 0.26 0.80
N TYR A 192 8.41 1.20 -0.15
CA TYR A 192 9.62 1.37 -0.97
C TYR A 192 10.85 1.73 -0.17
N LEU A 193 10.68 2.46 0.94
CA LEU A 193 11.76 2.79 1.86
C LEU A 193 12.18 1.60 2.74
N GLU A 194 11.41 0.51 2.76
CA GLU A 194 11.62 -0.66 3.64
C GLU A 194 11.69 -0.24 5.12
N VAL A 195 10.77 0.64 5.54
CA VAL A 195 10.69 1.15 6.92
C VAL A 195 9.37 0.83 7.61
N PHE A 196 8.47 0.14 6.91
CA PHE A 196 7.10 -0.10 7.29
C PHE A 196 6.63 -1.49 6.83
N ASP A 197 5.89 -2.19 7.69
CA ASP A 197 5.26 -3.47 7.37
C ASP A 197 3.73 -3.30 7.35
N PRO A 198 3.10 -3.29 6.15
CA PRO A 198 1.65 -3.14 6.02
C PRO A 198 0.87 -4.35 6.53
N THR A 199 1.51 -5.50 6.70
CA THR A 199 0.85 -6.73 7.18
C THR A 199 0.63 -6.74 8.69
N ARG A 200 1.36 -5.90 9.42
CA ARG A 200 1.23 -5.77 10.87
C ARG A 200 -0.02 -4.95 11.22
N ASP A 201 -0.92 -5.56 11.99
CA ASP A 201 -2.15 -4.89 12.42
C ASP A 201 -1.86 -3.61 13.24
N GLY A 202 -2.50 -2.52 12.85
CA GLY A 202 -2.33 -1.20 13.49
C GLY A 202 -0.97 -0.54 13.24
N SER A 203 -0.18 -1.00 12.26
CA SER A 203 1.09 -0.38 11.87
C SER A 203 0.92 1.02 11.29
N LEU A 204 -0.25 1.32 10.69
CA LEU A 204 -0.65 2.65 10.24
C LEU A 204 -1.98 3.03 10.89
N ARG A 205 -2.01 4.20 11.52
CA ARG A 205 -3.20 4.77 12.17
C ARG A 205 -3.35 6.22 11.73
N VAL A 206 -4.60 6.67 11.61
CA VAL A 206 -4.90 8.02 11.13
C VAL A 206 -5.87 8.70 12.08
N ASP A 207 -5.51 9.89 12.52
CA ASP A 207 -6.41 10.85 13.14
C ASP A 207 -6.65 11.98 12.13
N ALA A 208 -7.90 12.33 11.90
CA ALA A 208 -8.26 13.32 10.90
C ALA A 208 -8.96 14.51 11.53
N ASN A 209 -8.53 15.70 11.21
CA ASN A 209 -9.14 16.96 11.62
C ASN A 209 -9.98 17.49 10.45
N LEU A 210 -11.29 17.72 10.66
CA LEU A 210 -12.23 18.18 9.63
C LEU A 210 -12.97 19.42 10.07
N SER A 211 -13.08 20.40 9.17
CA SER A 211 -13.91 21.59 9.30
C SER A 211 -14.68 21.84 8.01
N LEU A 212 -15.87 22.43 8.14
CA LEU A 212 -16.61 23.03 7.04
C LEU A 212 -16.51 24.56 7.15
N VAL A 213 -15.85 25.16 6.17
CA VAL A 213 -15.58 26.61 6.13
C VAL A 213 -16.53 27.29 5.17
N PRO A 214 -17.22 28.40 5.56
CA PRO A 214 -18.09 29.14 4.66
C PRO A 214 -17.32 29.76 3.49
N GLY A 215 -17.90 29.75 2.29
CA GLY A 215 -17.34 30.36 1.10
C GLY A 215 -16.78 29.33 0.11
N ASP A 216 -15.88 29.77 -0.75
CA ASP A 216 -15.14 28.94 -1.71
C ASP A 216 -13.68 28.76 -1.28
N GLU A 217 -12.92 27.96 -2.04
CA GLU A 217 -11.53 27.61 -1.71
C GLU A 217 -10.61 28.86 -1.64
N SER A 218 -10.93 29.94 -2.37
CA SER A 218 -10.14 31.18 -2.36
C SER A 218 -10.34 32.00 -1.08
N ALA A 219 -11.36 31.69 -0.29
CA ALA A 219 -11.62 32.34 0.99
C ALA A 219 -10.88 31.71 2.18
N ILE A 220 -10.16 30.59 1.94
CA ILE A 220 -9.44 29.87 3.00
C ILE A 220 -8.09 30.57 3.24
N ASP A 221 -7.96 31.20 4.40
CA ASP A 221 -6.70 31.73 4.90
C ASP A 221 -6.43 31.28 6.35
N ALA A 222 -5.29 31.62 6.88
CA ALA A 222 -4.88 31.24 8.23
C ALA A 222 -5.84 31.74 9.31
N THR A 223 -6.51 32.91 9.11
CA THR A 223 -7.47 33.46 10.06
C THR A 223 -8.75 32.64 10.08
N VAL A 224 -9.25 32.33 8.88
CA VAL A 224 -10.45 31.50 8.71
C VAL A 224 -10.26 30.10 9.28
N LEU A 225 -9.08 29.52 9.05
CA LEU A 225 -8.71 28.20 9.61
C LEU A 225 -8.60 28.23 11.14
N ALA A 226 -8.06 29.30 11.72
CA ALA A 226 -7.95 29.45 13.17
C ALA A 226 -9.30 29.61 13.88
N GLU A 227 -10.28 30.20 13.20
CA GLU A 227 -11.63 30.42 13.72
C GLU A 227 -12.57 29.25 13.45
N ALA A 228 -12.21 28.34 12.53
CA ALA A 228 -13.05 27.20 12.17
C ALA A 228 -13.08 26.15 13.28
N ASN A 229 -14.30 25.76 13.66
CA ASN A 229 -14.48 24.66 14.60
C ASN A 229 -14.06 23.32 13.96
N ARG A 230 -13.13 22.62 14.59
CA ARG A 230 -12.60 21.34 14.12
C ARG A 230 -13.26 20.17 14.83
N THR A 231 -13.63 19.17 14.04
CA THR A 231 -13.94 17.84 14.57
C THR A 231 -12.73 16.94 14.29
N GLU A 232 -12.17 16.37 15.35
CA GLU A 232 -11.12 15.35 15.27
C GLU A 232 -11.78 13.98 15.22
N VAL A 233 -11.49 13.20 14.19
CA VAL A 233 -11.98 11.82 14.04
C VAL A 233 -10.82 10.86 14.27
N LYS A 234 -10.93 10.05 15.32
CA LYS A 234 -9.91 9.08 15.76
C LYS A 234 -10.29 7.64 15.44
N ASN A 235 -9.29 6.77 15.58
CA ASN A 235 -9.44 5.32 15.43
C ASN A 235 -9.75 4.89 13.99
N ILE A 236 -9.01 5.44 13.06
CA ILE A 236 -9.06 5.06 11.66
C ILE A 236 -7.83 4.19 11.35
N SER A 237 -8.05 2.95 10.89
CA SER A 237 -7.00 1.96 10.66
C SER A 237 -6.86 1.53 9.19
N SER A 238 -7.60 2.18 8.27
CA SER A 238 -7.49 1.86 6.84
C SER A 238 -7.82 3.05 5.95
N HIS A 239 -7.29 3.06 4.74
CA HIS A 239 -7.55 4.10 3.73
C HIS A 239 -9.06 4.22 3.41
N LYS A 240 -9.76 3.07 3.23
CA LYS A 240 -11.21 3.04 3.03
C LYS A 240 -11.98 3.49 4.27
N GLY A 241 -11.46 3.16 5.44
CA GLY A 241 -12.01 3.63 6.72
C GLY A 241 -11.94 5.14 6.82
N ALA A 242 -10.80 5.75 6.46
CA ALA A 242 -10.62 7.20 6.45
C ALA A 242 -11.61 7.91 5.51
N GLU A 243 -11.71 7.43 4.26
CA GLU A 243 -12.67 7.98 3.29
C GLU A 243 -14.11 7.90 3.81
N LYS A 244 -14.53 6.76 4.36
CA LYS A 244 -15.89 6.56 4.89
C LYS A 244 -16.18 7.43 6.12
N ALA A 245 -15.23 7.46 7.08
CA ALA A 245 -15.36 8.24 8.30
C ALA A 245 -15.51 9.73 8.00
N LEU A 246 -14.68 10.25 7.11
CA LEU A 246 -14.70 11.64 6.68
C LEU A 246 -15.94 11.96 5.84
N ALA A 247 -16.38 11.08 4.94
CA ALA A 247 -17.60 11.27 4.16
C ALA A 247 -18.86 11.32 5.07
N TYR A 248 -18.89 10.45 6.09
CA TYR A 248 -19.94 10.49 7.09
C TYR A 248 -19.91 11.81 7.86
N GLU A 249 -18.74 12.24 8.32
CA GLU A 249 -18.57 13.44 9.13
C GLU A 249 -18.92 14.71 8.35
N VAL A 250 -18.49 14.83 7.09
CA VAL A 250 -18.91 15.92 6.17
C VAL A 250 -20.43 15.97 6.06
N THR A 251 -21.06 14.81 5.88
CA THR A 251 -22.54 14.73 5.76
C THR A 251 -23.22 15.12 7.07
N ARG A 252 -22.70 14.68 8.23
CA ARG A 252 -23.23 15.04 9.56
C ARG A 252 -23.17 16.54 9.79
N GLN A 253 -22.01 17.15 9.56
CA GLN A 253 -21.81 18.59 9.75
C GLN A 253 -22.67 19.42 8.80
N ARG A 254 -22.73 19.07 7.51
CA ARG A 254 -23.63 19.73 6.55
C ARG A 254 -25.08 19.68 6.97
N ASN A 255 -25.54 18.54 7.50
CA ASN A 255 -26.90 18.40 7.98
C ASN A 255 -27.16 19.24 9.25
N ALA A 256 -26.21 19.37 10.16
CA ALA A 256 -26.31 20.24 11.33
C ALA A 256 -26.42 21.71 10.92
N LEU A 257 -25.53 22.16 10.04
CA LEU A 257 -25.51 23.51 9.50
C LEU A 257 -26.83 23.86 8.76
N ARG A 258 -27.37 22.90 7.98
CA ARG A 258 -28.68 23.07 7.32
C ARG A 258 -29.85 23.27 8.30
N ARG A 259 -29.75 22.71 9.50
CA ARG A 259 -30.73 22.91 10.58
C ARG A 259 -30.52 24.21 11.39
N GLY A 260 -29.44 24.94 11.07
CA GLY A 260 -29.04 26.13 11.83
C GLY A 260 -28.33 25.79 13.16
N GLU A 261 -27.87 24.57 13.31
CA GLU A 261 -27.09 24.13 14.47
C GLU A 261 -25.62 24.54 14.32
N VAL A 262 -24.95 24.81 15.42
CA VAL A 262 -23.51 25.08 15.44
C VAL A 262 -22.76 23.76 15.56
N VAL A 263 -21.74 23.58 14.72
CA VAL A 263 -20.81 22.48 14.89
C VAL A 263 -19.78 22.91 15.94
N GLU A 264 -19.74 22.23 17.07
CA GLU A 264 -18.77 22.51 18.13
C GLU A 264 -17.45 21.78 17.88
N GLN A 265 -16.35 22.27 18.49
CA GLN A 265 -15.08 21.57 18.47
C GLN A 265 -15.19 20.34 19.37
N GLU A 266 -15.05 19.16 18.78
CA GLU A 266 -15.21 17.88 19.48
C GLU A 266 -14.24 16.81 18.93
N THR A 267 -13.93 15.81 19.75
CA THR A 267 -13.29 14.56 19.34
C THR A 267 -14.33 13.47 19.16
N ARG A 268 -14.29 12.77 18.05
CA ARG A 268 -15.19 11.68 17.71
C ARG A 268 -14.38 10.41 17.40
N HIS A 269 -14.98 9.27 17.63
CA HIS A 269 -14.43 7.95 17.33
C HIS A 269 -15.14 7.36 16.11
N TRP A 270 -14.40 6.81 15.16
CA TRP A 270 -14.96 6.07 14.05
C TRP A 270 -15.34 4.66 14.49
N ASP A 271 -16.61 4.32 14.40
CA ASP A 271 -17.16 2.97 14.60
C ASP A 271 -17.36 2.34 13.22
N GLU A 272 -16.38 1.53 12.80
CA GLU A 272 -16.38 0.94 11.47
C GLU A 272 -17.53 -0.06 11.29
N THR A 273 -17.91 -0.78 12.34
CA THR A 273 -19.01 -1.75 12.30
C THR A 273 -20.34 -1.08 12.02
N ARG A 274 -20.59 0.07 12.63
CA ARG A 274 -21.82 0.85 12.45
C ARG A 274 -21.75 1.85 11.31
N GLY A 275 -20.56 2.16 10.81
CA GLY A 275 -20.30 3.16 9.77
C GLY A 275 -20.68 4.58 10.20
N ILE A 276 -20.43 4.95 11.46
CA ILE A 276 -20.75 6.26 12.04
C ILE A 276 -19.61 6.79 12.91
N THR A 277 -19.55 8.11 13.09
CA THR A 277 -18.72 8.71 14.13
C THR A 277 -19.52 8.88 15.43
N VAL A 278 -18.89 8.62 16.58
CA VAL A 278 -19.49 8.74 17.91
C VAL A 278 -18.70 9.76 18.73
N GLY A 279 -19.36 10.74 19.34
CA GLY A 279 -18.72 11.75 20.18
C GLY A 279 -18.07 11.09 21.43
N LEU A 280 -16.83 11.46 21.73
CA LEU A 280 -16.10 10.99 22.91
C LEU A 280 -16.06 12.05 23.99
N ARG A 281 -15.51 13.21 23.69
CA ARG A 281 -15.31 14.32 24.64
C ARG A 281 -15.02 15.62 23.90
N THR A 282 -15.00 16.73 24.63
CA THR A 282 -14.41 17.99 24.14
C THR A 282 -12.88 17.87 24.13
N LYS A 283 -12.23 18.45 23.12
CA LYS A 283 -10.78 18.36 22.89
C LYS A 283 -9.98 18.97 24.06
N GLU A 284 -8.92 18.30 24.49
CA GLU A 284 -7.91 18.84 25.39
C GLU A 284 -7.02 19.85 24.65
N ALA A 285 -6.59 20.92 25.34
CA ALA A 285 -5.69 21.88 24.75
C ALA A 285 -4.23 21.37 24.80
N GLU A 286 -3.42 21.70 23.76
CA GLU A 286 -1.99 21.34 23.71
C GLU A 286 -1.21 21.81 24.94
N ALA A 287 -1.59 22.94 25.53
CA ALA A 287 -1.02 23.46 26.76
C ALA A 287 -1.12 22.52 27.97
N ASP A 288 -2.07 21.57 27.93
CA ASP A 288 -2.27 20.60 29.02
C ASP A 288 -1.14 19.55 29.10
N TYR A 289 -0.41 19.32 27.98
CA TYR A 289 0.68 18.33 27.95
C TYR A 289 1.98 18.80 28.60
N ARG A 290 2.16 20.09 28.85
CA ARG A 290 3.31 20.65 29.56
C ARG A 290 4.64 20.10 29.07
N TYR A 291 4.87 20.22 27.75
CA TYR A 291 6.10 19.76 27.12
C TYR A 291 7.35 20.36 27.76
N PHE A 292 8.38 19.53 27.93
CA PHE A 292 9.73 19.97 28.28
C PHE A 292 10.76 18.99 27.71
N PRO A 293 12.01 19.42 27.44
CA PRO A 293 13.04 18.56 26.89
C PRO A 293 13.28 17.31 27.76
N GLU A 294 13.42 16.13 27.10
CA GLU A 294 13.75 14.88 27.79
C GLU A 294 15.18 14.97 28.36
N PRO A 295 15.36 14.99 29.71
CA PRO A 295 16.66 15.22 30.30
C PRO A 295 17.64 14.06 30.16
N ASP A 296 17.11 12.85 29.91
CA ASP A 296 17.90 11.62 29.82
C ASP A 296 18.36 11.31 28.38
N LEU A 297 17.91 12.10 27.38
CA LEU A 297 18.36 12.01 26.00
C LEU A 297 19.08 13.30 25.59
N PRO A 298 20.35 13.23 25.14
CA PRO A 298 21.01 14.39 24.55
C PRO A 298 20.37 14.75 23.21
N PRO A 299 20.51 16.04 22.76
CA PRO A 299 20.15 16.40 21.41
C PRO A 299 20.85 15.51 20.38
N VAL A 300 20.15 15.21 19.29
CA VAL A 300 20.63 14.32 18.21
C VAL A 300 21.15 15.20 17.06
N ASP A 301 22.43 15.10 16.75
CA ASP A 301 23.04 15.75 15.58
C ASP A 301 22.83 14.86 14.35
N THR A 302 22.04 15.32 13.40
CA THR A 302 21.75 14.63 12.14
C THR A 302 22.57 15.17 10.97
N SER A 303 23.49 16.12 11.21
CA SER A 303 24.21 16.85 10.14
C SER A 303 24.97 15.96 9.17
N GLU A 304 25.53 14.85 9.65
CA GLU A 304 26.19 13.85 8.81
C GLU A 304 25.16 12.88 8.20
N LEU A 305 24.23 12.39 9.02
CA LEU A 305 23.23 11.39 8.59
C LEU A 305 22.36 11.90 7.44
N ARG A 306 21.91 13.16 7.50
CA ARG A 306 21.09 13.74 6.41
C ARG A 306 21.79 13.76 5.05
N ASN A 307 23.13 13.68 5.01
CA ASN A 307 23.90 13.62 3.78
C ASN A 307 24.25 12.18 3.36
N THR A 308 24.39 11.27 4.30
CA THR A 308 24.83 9.89 4.06
C THR A 308 23.71 8.87 3.92
N VAL A 309 22.56 9.09 4.58
CA VAL A 309 21.39 8.22 4.43
C VAL A 309 20.81 8.36 3.03
N ALA A 310 20.90 7.31 2.22
CA ALA A 310 20.33 7.24 0.89
C ALA A 310 18.88 6.70 0.94
N ILE A 311 18.07 7.10 -0.04
CA ILE A 311 16.76 6.51 -0.32
C ILE A 311 16.78 5.84 -1.70
N PRO A 312 15.99 4.78 -1.93
CA PRO A 312 15.83 4.18 -3.25
C PRO A 312 15.13 5.16 -4.20
N GLU A 313 15.08 4.82 -5.48
CA GLU A 313 14.19 5.49 -6.41
C GLU A 313 12.75 5.30 -5.97
N LEU A 314 12.00 6.39 -5.82
CA LEU A 314 10.63 6.37 -5.31
C LEU A 314 9.63 5.94 -6.40
N PRO A 315 8.43 5.47 -6.03
CA PRO A 315 7.47 4.89 -6.97
C PRO A 315 7.14 5.78 -8.17
N ASP A 316 6.87 7.06 -7.96
CA ASP A 316 6.51 7.99 -9.04
C ASP A 316 7.65 8.23 -10.03
N ALA A 317 8.88 8.37 -9.52
CA ALA A 317 10.07 8.53 -10.36
C ALA A 317 10.29 7.25 -11.19
N ARG A 318 10.18 6.08 -10.56
CA ARG A 318 10.33 4.77 -11.20
C ARG A 318 9.24 4.53 -12.25
N ARG A 319 7.99 4.90 -11.95
CA ARG A 319 6.86 4.84 -12.88
C ARG A 319 7.08 5.71 -14.12
N SER A 320 7.56 6.93 -13.90
CA SER A 320 7.90 7.84 -15.00
C SER A 320 9.05 7.27 -15.84
N ARG A 321 10.10 6.77 -15.22
CA ARG A 321 11.22 6.12 -15.89
C ARG A 321 10.78 4.89 -16.69
N PHE A 322 9.94 4.02 -16.15
CA PHE A 322 9.42 2.86 -16.87
C PHE A 322 8.68 3.23 -18.14
N ARG A 323 7.89 4.32 -18.08
CA ARG A 323 7.19 4.83 -19.28
C ARG A 323 8.15 5.45 -20.29
N GLU A 324 9.16 6.21 -19.84
CA GLU A 324 10.08 6.94 -20.71
C GLU A 324 11.16 6.03 -21.30
N GLU A 325 11.78 5.18 -20.50
CA GLU A 325 12.91 4.34 -20.94
C GLU A 325 12.45 3.02 -21.55
N TYR A 326 11.41 2.40 -21.00
CA TYR A 326 10.91 1.09 -21.46
C TYR A 326 9.72 1.18 -22.40
N GLY A 327 9.10 2.35 -22.55
CA GLY A 327 8.01 2.59 -23.50
C GLY A 327 6.71 1.89 -23.14
N ILE A 328 6.56 1.38 -21.91
CA ILE A 328 5.33 0.70 -21.46
C ILE A 328 4.21 1.71 -21.17
N ASP A 329 2.97 1.26 -21.29
CA ASP A 329 1.81 2.12 -21.03
C ASP A 329 1.64 2.45 -19.54
N GLY A 330 0.76 3.42 -19.25
CA GLY A 330 0.58 3.92 -17.88
C GLY A 330 -0.01 2.89 -16.93
N GLU A 331 -0.91 2.02 -17.39
CA GLU A 331 -1.55 1.00 -16.55
C GLU A 331 -0.55 -0.11 -16.19
N ALA A 332 0.25 -0.57 -17.14
CA ALA A 332 1.31 -1.52 -16.89
C ALA A 332 2.38 -0.93 -15.96
N ALA A 333 2.78 0.33 -16.18
CA ALA A 333 3.74 1.00 -15.31
C ALA A 333 3.24 1.12 -13.86
N GLU A 334 1.95 1.41 -13.64
CA GLU A 334 1.35 1.45 -12.31
C GLU A 334 1.37 0.08 -11.62
N LYS A 335 0.96 -0.99 -12.32
CA LYS A 335 1.01 -2.36 -11.80
C LYS A 335 2.44 -2.79 -11.46
N LEU A 336 3.40 -2.51 -12.35
CA LEU A 336 4.80 -2.90 -12.20
C LEU A 336 5.56 -2.09 -11.15
N THR A 337 5.05 -0.95 -10.72
CA THR A 337 5.62 -0.15 -9.64
C THR A 337 4.80 -0.19 -8.36
N SER A 338 3.78 -1.04 -8.29
CA SER A 338 2.88 -1.16 -7.13
C SER A 338 3.58 -1.53 -5.82
N SER A 339 4.74 -2.20 -5.90
CA SER A 339 5.64 -2.42 -4.78
C SER A 339 7.09 -2.54 -5.27
N LYS A 340 8.05 -2.29 -4.38
CA LYS A 340 9.49 -2.40 -4.71
C LYS A 340 9.87 -3.79 -5.22
N PRO A 341 9.46 -4.92 -4.59
CA PRO A 341 9.76 -6.26 -5.11
C PRO A 341 9.24 -6.51 -6.54
N VAL A 342 8.04 -6.01 -6.87
CA VAL A 342 7.48 -6.14 -8.23
C VAL A 342 8.34 -5.40 -9.24
N ALA A 343 8.71 -4.18 -8.92
CA ALA A 343 9.50 -3.35 -9.82
C ALA A 343 10.93 -3.90 -10.01
N ASP A 344 11.57 -4.36 -8.93
CA ASP A 344 12.90 -4.98 -8.98
C ASP A 344 12.87 -6.29 -9.79
N PHE A 345 11.81 -7.09 -9.65
CA PHE A 345 11.62 -8.32 -10.40
C PHE A 345 11.44 -8.05 -11.89
N TYR A 346 10.62 -7.07 -12.24
CA TYR A 346 10.42 -6.63 -13.62
C TYR A 346 11.73 -6.15 -14.26
N GLU A 347 12.48 -5.28 -13.59
CA GLU A 347 13.78 -4.80 -14.08
C GLU A 347 14.79 -5.94 -14.29
N GLY A 348 14.78 -6.90 -13.36
CA GLY A 348 15.58 -8.10 -13.54
C GLY A 348 15.26 -8.86 -14.84
N ILE A 349 14.00 -8.88 -15.28
CA ILE A 349 13.60 -9.53 -16.53
C ILE A 349 13.97 -8.67 -17.75
N VAL A 350 13.76 -7.36 -17.69
CA VAL A 350 14.06 -6.39 -18.77
C VAL A 350 15.54 -6.42 -19.17
N GLU A 351 16.46 -6.79 -18.25
CA GLU A 351 17.88 -6.98 -18.59
C GLU A 351 18.11 -7.99 -19.73
N ALA A 352 17.22 -8.97 -19.90
CA ALA A 352 17.36 -10.06 -20.85
C ALA A 352 16.32 -10.04 -21.99
N PHE A 353 15.16 -9.40 -21.79
CA PHE A 353 14.02 -9.47 -22.69
C PHE A 353 13.49 -8.09 -23.07
N ASN A 354 12.67 -8.04 -24.14
CA ASN A 354 11.97 -6.83 -24.52
C ASN A 354 11.06 -6.33 -23.38
N PRO A 355 11.05 -5.01 -23.10
CA PRO A 355 10.26 -4.43 -21.99
C PRO A 355 8.75 -4.73 -22.05
N GLU A 356 8.13 -4.70 -23.23
CA GLU A 356 6.70 -4.99 -23.40
C GLU A 356 6.40 -6.46 -23.09
N LEU A 357 7.25 -7.38 -23.55
CA LEU A 357 7.15 -8.82 -23.24
C LEU A 357 7.28 -9.06 -21.75
N ALA A 358 8.32 -8.47 -21.13
CA ALA A 358 8.56 -8.56 -19.69
C ALA A 358 7.36 -8.01 -18.89
N ALA A 359 6.77 -6.88 -19.34
CA ALA A 359 5.61 -6.28 -18.71
C ALA A 359 4.39 -7.21 -18.75
N SER A 360 4.09 -7.81 -19.92
CA SER A 360 2.99 -8.76 -20.03
C SER A 360 3.19 -9.98 -19.13
N TRP A 361 4.39 -10.55 -19.07
CA TRP A 361 4.66 -11.70 -18.22
C TRP A 361 4.58 -11.39 -16.73
N VAL A 362 5.02 -10.21 -16.29
CA VAL A 362 4.97 -9.84 -14.87
C VAL A 362 3.60 -9.31 -14.49
N ALA A 363 3.09 -8.28 -15.19
CA ALA A 363 1.88 -7.56 -14.79
C ALA A 363 0.59 -8.35 -15.05
N ASP A 364 0.53 -9.16 -16.11
CA ASP A 364 -0.69 -9.86 -16.48
C ASP A 364 -0.68 -11.33 -16.03
N GLU A 365 0.45 -12.02 -16.15
CA GLU A 365 0.51 -13.45 -15.86
C GLU A 365 0.96 -13.72 -14.42
N LEU A 366 2.17 -13.27 -14.02
CA LEU A 366 2.73 -13.58 -12.70
C LEU A 366 1.90 -12.99 -11.57
N LEU A 367 1.58 -11.68 -11.62
CA LEU A 367 0.82 -11.04 -10.54
C LEU A 367 -0.59 -11.65 -10.41
N GLY A 368 -1.22 -12.05 -11.52
CA GLY A 368 -2.51 -12.74 -11.50
C GLY A 368 -2.45 -14.10 -10.79
N GLU A 369 -1.44 -14.91 -11.11
CA GLU A 369 -1.25 -16.23 -10.51
C GLU A 369 -0.81 -16.16 -9.03
N LEU A 370 -0.03 -15.15 -8.65
CA LEU A 370 0.35 -14.89 -7.25
C LEU A 370 -0.87 -14.46 -6.42
N ASN A 371 -1.66 -13.50 -6.92
CA ASN A 371 -2.88 -13.05 -6.25
C ASN A 371 -3.89 -14.20 -6.02
N TYR A 372 -4.01 -15.11 -6.98
CA TYR A 372 -4.87 -16.29 -6.83
C TYR A 372 -4.44 -17.21 -5.68
N ARG A 373 -3.14 -17.18 -5.32
CA ARG A 373 -2.52 -18.02 -4.26
C ARG A 373 -2.29 -17.28 -2.95
N ASP A 374 -2.78 -16.06 -2.81
CA ASP A 374 -2.46 -15.19 -1.67
C ASP A 374 -0.95 -15.03 -1.44
N MET A 375 -0.16 -15.00 -2.54
CA MET A 375 1.28 -14.80 -2.57
C MET A 375 1.63 -13.41 -3.09
N THR A 376 2.85 -12.97 -2.77
CA THR A 376 3.44 -11.73 -3.29
C THR A 376 4.69 -12.02 -4.13
N VAL A 377 5.18 -11.03 -4.88
CA VAL A 377 6.45 -11.19 -5.63
C VAL A 377 7.62 -11.39 -4.68
N ALA A 378 7.58 -10.86 -3.45
CA ALA A 378 8.62 -11.08 -2.45
C ALA A 378 8.85 -12.58 -2.16
N ASP A 379 7.79 -13.39 -2.19
CA ASP A 379 7.86 -14.84 -1.96
C ASP A 379 8.59 -15.59 -3.07
N VAL A 380 8.67 -15.00 -4.27
CA VAL A 380 9.23 -15.66 -5.48
C VAL A 380 10.44 -14.94 -6.07
N THR A 381 10.96 -13.89 -5.44
CA THR A 381 12.14 -13.14 -5.92
C THR A 381 13.35 -14.04 -6.14
N HIS A 382 13.55 -15.06 -5.31
CA HIS A 382 14.63 -16.04 -5.42
C HIS A 382 14.54 -16.92 -6.68
N ARG A 383 13.40 -16.92 -7.38
CA ARG A 383 13.13 -17.71 -8.59
C ARG A 383 13.21 -16.90 -9.88
N LEU A 384 13.76 -15.70 -9.84
CA LEU A 384 13.89 -14.83 -11.03
C LEU A 384 14.57 -15.53 -12.21
N ALA A 385 15.61 -16.33 -11.95
CA ALA A 385 16.34 -17.06 -12.99
C ALA A 385 15.44 -18.12 -13.67
N GLU A 386 14.63 -18.83 -12.90
CA GLU A 386 13.69 -19.83 -13.42
C GLU A 386 12.57 -19.17 -14.23
N PHE A 387 12.11 -18.00 -13.78
CA PHE A 387 11.12 -17.23 -14.52
C PHE A 387 11.68 -16.70 -15.85
N LYS A 388 12.92 -16.24 -15.86
CA LYS A 388 13.64 -15.91 -17.11
C LYS A 388 13.71 -17.12 -18.04
N ARG A 389 14.05 -18.32 -17.51
CA ARG A 389 14.11 -19.56 -18.30
C ARG A 389 12.74 -19.93 -18.89
N LEU A 390 11.65 -19.73 -18.15
CA LEU A 390 10.28 -19.92 -18.67
C LEU A 390 10.02 -19.04 -19.91
N ILE A 391 10.40 -17.77 -19.85
CA ILE A 391 10.25 -16.84 -20.98
C ILE A 391 11.14 -17.26 -22.16
N GLU A 392 12.39 -17.70 -21.90
CA GLU A 392 13.31 -18.22 -22.93
C GLU A 392 12.72 -19.42 -23.67
N LEU A 393 12.07 -20.35 -22.96
CA LEU A 393 11.42 -21.51 -23.57
C LEU A 393 10.32 -21.11 -24.55
N VAL A 394 9.60 -20.03 -24.25
CA VAL A 394 8.57 -19.48 -25.14
C VAL A 394 9.17 -18.74 -26.33
N GLU A 395 10.14 -17.86 -26.09
CA GLU A 395 10.83 -17.09 -27.15
C GLU A 395 11.66 -17.99 -28.06
N GLY A 396 12.24 -19.04 -27.51
CA GLY A 396 12.98 -20.08 -28.24
C GLY A 396 12.08 -21.06 -29.01
N ASP A 397 10.76 -20.87 -28.95
CA ASP A 397 9.79 -21.74 -29.63
C ASP A 397 9.82 -23.21 -29.15
N GLU A 398 10.35 -23.45 -27.96
CA GLU A 398 10.43 -24.78 -27.34
C GLU A 398 9.08 -25.24 -26.77
N ILE A 399 8.27 -24.32 -26.25
CA ILE A 399 6.91 -24.56 -25.75
C ILE A 399 5.96 -23.48 -26.23
N THR A 400 4.66 -23.75 -26.20
CA THR A 400 3.66 -22.73 -26.54
C THR A 400 3.42 -21.77 -25.37
N ALA A 401 3.13 -20.50 -25.63
CA ALA A 401 2.80 -19.51 -24.61
C ALA A 401 1.63 -19.98 -23.73
N LYS A 402 0.68 -20.72 -24.29
CA LYS A 402 -0.45 -21.31 -23.54
C LYS A 402 0.04 -22.31 -22.49
N ASN A 403 0.88 -23.27 -22.89
CA ASN A 403 1.41 -24.28 -21.96
C ASN A 403 2.34 -23.65 -20.91
N ALA A 404 3.08 -22.62 -21.29
CA ALA A 404 3.92 -21.85 -20.35
C ALA A 404 3.07 -21.22 -19.24
N ARG A 405 1.96 -20.59 -19.57
CA ARG A 405 1.06 -19.91 -18.63
C ARG A 405 0.24 -20.89 -17.81
N GLU A 406 -0.51 -21.77 -18.48
CA GLU A 406 -1.53 -22.61 -17.85
C GLU A 406 -0.94 -23.81 -17.09
N THR A 407 0.26 -24.28 -17.49
CA THR A 407 0.87 -25.46 -16.88
C THR A 407 2.20 -25.14 -16.22
N VAL A 408 3.18 -24.62 -16.96
CA VAL A 408 4.55 -24.49 -16.41
C VAL A 408 4.59 -23.46 -15.29
N LEU A 409 4.07 -22.24 -15.49
CA LEU A 409 4.07 -21.19 -14.47
C LEU A 409 3.34 -21.64 -13.21
N ARG A 410 2.14 -22.23 -13.35
CA ARG A 410 1.35 -22.71 -12.21
C ARG A 410 2.07 -23.79 -11.44
N THR A 411 2.62 -24.77 -12.13
CA THR A 411 3.36 -25.86 -11.49
C THR A 411 4.66 -25.37 -10.84
N MET A 412 5.35 -24.39 -11.45
CA MET A 412 6.49 -23.71 -10.82
C MET A 412 6.09 -23.11 -9.47
N LEU A 413 4.96 -22.41 -9.40
CA LEU A 413 4.48 -21.76 -8.18
C LEU A 413 3.97 -22.76 -7.14
N ASP A 414 3.27 -23.82 -7.57
CA ASP A 414 2.63 -24.79 -6.68
C ASP A 414 3.61 -25.86 -6.13
N GLU A 415 4.55 -26.32 -6.95
CA GLU A 415 5.44 -27.44 -6.61
C GLU A 415 6.91 -27.02 -6.42
N GLY A 416 7.27 -25.80 -6.80
CA GLY A 416 8.64 -25.30 -6.68
C GLY A 416 9.63 -25.94 -7.67
N LEU A 417 9.15 -26.54 -8.76
CA LEU A 417 9.99 -27.23 -9.76
C LEU A 417 10.57 -26.25 -10.78
N ASP A 418 11.70 -26.67 -11.38
CA ASP A 418 12.34 -25.98 -12.49
C ASP A 418 11.51 -26.11 -13.79
N PRO A 419 11.39 -25.06 -14.64
CA PRO A 419 10.59 -25.08 -15.86
C PRO A 419 11.00 -26.19 -16.84
N ASP A 420 12.29 -26.46 -17.05
CA ASP A 420 12.74 -27.54 -17.93
C ASP A 420 12.30 -28.93 -17.40
N ALA A 421 12.34 -29.12 -16.09
CA ALA A 421 11.88 -30.36 -15.45
C ALA A 421 10.36 -30.55 -15.65
N ILE A 422 9.58 -29.47 -15.56
CA ILE A 422 8.12 -29.51 -15.77
C ILE A 422 7.82 -29.83 -17.22
N VAL A 423 8.48 -29.16 -18.17
CA VAL A 423 8.31 -29.39 -19.62
C VAL A 423 8.61 -30.85 -19.98
N ALA A 424 9.67 -31.42 -19.42
CA ALA A 424 10.04 -32.82 -19.65
C ALA A 424 9.04 -33.79 -19.00
N ARG A 425 8.58 -33.51 -17.76
CA ARG A 425 7.61 -34.35 -17.03
C ARG A 425 6.24 -34.42 -17.72
N GLU A 426 5.75 -33.27 -18.14
CA GLU A 426 4.42 -33.13 -18.75
C GLU A 426 4.43 -33.31 -20.27
N GLY A 427 5.61 -33.47 -20.88
CA GLY A 427 5.76 -33.63 -22.32
C GLY A 427 5.27 -32.44 -23.13
N LEU A 428 5.55 -31.21 -22.67
CA LEU A 428 5.01 -29.95 -23.22
C LEU A 428 5.84 -29.38 -24.38
N GLY A 429 6.91 -30.05 -24.81
CA GLY A 429 7.69 -29.62 -25.98
C GLY A 429 6.79 -29.40 -27.20
N LYS A 430 7.08 -28.35 -27.97
CA LYS A 430 6.27 -27.98 -29.14
C LYS A 430 6.21 -29.14 -30.13
N SER A 431 5.03 -29.40 -30.69
CA SER A 431 4.80 -30.43 -31.69
C SER A 431 5.56 -30.08 -33.00
N ASP A 432 6.26 -31.05 -33.55
CA ASP A 432 6.92 -30.90 -34.83
C ASP A 432 5.89 -30.88 -36.00
N THR A 433 6.39 -30.57 -37.18
CA THR A 433 5.53 -30.47 -38.40
C THR A 433 4.81 -31.77 -38.73
N ASP A 434 5.41 -32.92 -38.46
CA ASP A 434 4.83 -34.23 -38.76
C ASP A 434 3.71 -34.56 -37.75
N GLU A 435 3.91 -34.26 -36.47
CA GLU A 435 2.86 -34.39 -35.43
C GLU A 435 1.66 -33.48 -35.73
N VAL A 436 1.91 -32.21 -36.12
CA VAL A 436 0.83 -31.27 -36.49
C VAL A 436 0.07 -31.79 -37.70
N THR A 437 0.76 -32.28 -38.71
CA THR A 437 0.10 -32.82 -39.92
C THR A 437 -0.76 -34.04 -39.59
N ALA A 438 -0.26 -34.97 -38.79
CA ALA A 438 -1.03 -36.12 -38.32
C ALA A 438 -2.28 -35.70 -37.53
N ALA A 439 -2.14 -34.72 -36.62
CA ALA A 439 -3.26 -34.20 -35.84
C ALA A 439 -4.31 -33.48 -36.71
N VAL A 440 -3.90 -32.74 -37.75
CA VAL A 440 -4.80 -32.10 -38.74
C VAL A 440 -5.60 -33.17 -39.48
N THR A 441 -4.96 -34.22 -39.98
CA THR A 441 -5.64 -35.33 -40.66
C THR A 441 -6.68 -35.97 -39.71
N VAL A 442 -6.31 -36.28 -38.46
CA VAL A 442 -7.24 -36.85 -37.47
C VAL A 442 -8.43 -35.92 -37.22
N ALA A 443 -8.20 -34.61 -37.12
CA ALA A 443 -9.27 -33.63 -36.85
C ALA A 443 -10.24 -33.55 -38.03
N ILE A 444 -9.77 -33.55 -39.29
CA ILE A 444 -10.57 -33.57 -40.51
C ILE A 444 -11.38 -34.86 -40.58
N GLU A 445 -10.76 -36.01 -40.49
CA GLU A 445 -11.42 -37.34 -40.60
C GLU A 445 -12.48 -37.55 -39.48
N SER A 446 -12.22 -37.03 -38.30
CA SER A 446 -13.11 -37.21 -37.14
C SER A 446 -14.31 -36.24 -37.09
N ASN A 447 -14.30 -35.17 -37.92
CA ASN A 447 -15.30 -34.11 -37.86
C ASN A 447 -15.82 -33.74 -39.30
N PRO A 448 -16.38 -34.69 -40.05
CA PRO A 448 -16.82 -34.46 -41.44
C PRO A 448 -17.89 -33.36 -41.56
N GLU A 449 -18.78 -33.21 -40.56
CA GLU A 449 -19.79 -32.14 -40.54
C GLU A 449 -19.14 -30.75 -40.50
N ALA A 450 -18.08 -30.56 -39.72
CA ALA A 450 -17.37 -29.29 -39.65
C ALA A 450 -16.58 -28.98 -40.94
N VAL A 451 -16.14 -30.03 -41.65
CA VAL A 451 -15.52 -29.88 -42.98
C VAL A 451 -16.57 -29.43 -44.01
N ASP A 452 -17.76 -30.02 -43.99
CA ASP A 452 -18.87 -29.63 -44.86
C ASP A 452 -19.31 -28.18 -44.58
N ASP A 453 -19.40 -27.79 -43.33
CA ASP A 453 -19.73 -26.42 -42.92
C ASP A 453 -18.66 -25.40 -43.36
N TYR A 454 -17.37 -25.76 -43.28
CA TYR A 454 -16.28 -24.92 -43.83
C TYR A 454 -16.41 -24.72 -45.34
N HIS A 455 -16.68 -25.79 -46.09
CA HIS A 455 -16.91 -25.70 -47.54
C HIS A 455 -18.21 -24.95 -47.90
N ALA A 456 -19.19 -24.94 -46.99
CA ALA A 456 -20.40 -24.12 -47.12
C ALA A 456 -20.17 -22.63 -46.83
N GLY A 457 -18.96 -22.26 -46.33
CA GLY A 457 -18.57 -20.88 -46.05
C GLY A 457 -18.87 -20.41 -44.63
N GLU A 458 -19.04 -21.32 -43.67
CA GLU A 458 -19.23 -21.00 -42.23
C GLU A 458 -17.89 -20.71 -41.56
N ASP A 459 -17.62 -19.44 -41.27
CA ASP A 459 -16.36 -18.98 -40.63
C ASP A 459 -16.05 -19.65 -39.27
N GLY A 460 -17.06 -20.14 -38.55
CA GLY A 460 -16.92 -20.83 -37.27
C GLY A 460 -16.31 -22.22 -37.35
N ALA A 461 -16.47 -22.90 -38.49
CA ALA A 461 -16.06 -24.30 -38.68
C ALA A 461 -14.55 -24.48 -38.65
N LEU A 462 -13.79 -23.54 -39.26
CA LEU A 462 -12.34 -23.58 -39.20
C LEU A 462 -11.80 -23.43 -37.76
N ASN A 463 -12.37 -22.51 -36.98
CA ASN A 463 -11.98 -22.32 -35.61
C ASN A 463 -12.27 -23.56 -34.71
N PHE A 464 -13.39 -24.26 -35.03
CA PHE A 464 -13.70 -25.52 -34.36
C PHE A 464 -12.64 -26.59 -34.69
N LEU A 465 -12.27 -26.76 -35.96
CA LEU A 465 -11.25 -27.71 -36.39
C LEU A 465 -9.86 -27.38 -35.77
N VAL A 466 -9.50 -26.09 -35.71
CA VAL A 466 -8.30 -25.66 -34.97
C VAL A 466 -8.37 -26.12 -33.52
N GLY A 467 -9.53 -25.95 -32.87
CA GLY A 467 -9.75 -26.41 -31.50
C GLY A 467 -9.55 -27.92 -31.32
N GLN A 468 -10.00 -28.74 -32.31
CA GLN A 468 -9.80 -30.18 -32.30
C GLN A 468 -8.32 -30.58 -32.44
N VAL A 469 -7.57 -29.94 -33.36
CA VAL A 469 -6.13 -30.15 -33.49
C VAL A 469 -5.39 -29.76 -32.21
N MET A 470 -5.76 -28.62 -31.62
CA MET A 470 -5.17 -28.19 -30.33
C MET A 470 -5.46 -29.16 -29.20
N GLN A 471 -6.62 -29.81 -29.19
CA GLN A 471 -6.94 -30.85 -28.21
C GLN A 471 -6.12 -32.12 -28.42
N VAL A 472 -5.96 -32.58 -29.66
CA VAL A 472 -5.15 -33.76 -30.01
C VAL A 472 -3.67 -33.54 -29.65
N THR A 473 -3.15 -32.36 -29.94
CA THR A 473 -1.77 -31.98 -29.62
C THR A 473 -1.56 -31.51 -28.18
N GLN A 474 -2.59 -31.52 -27.35
CA GLN A 474 -2.53 -31.04 -25.95
C GLN A 474 -2.01 -29.60 -25.82
N GLY A 475 -2.37 -28.74 -26.79
CA GLY A 475 -1.89 -27.35 -26.80
C GLY A 475 -0.42 -27.18 -27.21
N ARG A 476 0.25 -28.23 -27.70
CA ARG A 476 1.67 -28.19 -28.12
C ARG A 476 1.87 -27.66 -29.55
N ALA A 477 0.85 -27.64 -30.38
CA ALA A 477 0.89 -27.05 -31.72
C ALA A 477 0.71 -25.53 -31.67
N ASP A 478 1.32 -24.84 -32.65
CA ASP A 478 1.10 -23.41 -32.84
C ASP A 478 -0.25 -23.20 -33.57
N PRO A 479 -1.19 -22.45 -32.99
CA PRO A 479 -2.50 -22.21 -33.64
C PRO A 479 -2.42 -21.57 -35.02
N ALA A 480 -1.40 -20.74 -35.28
CA ALA A 480 -1.20 -20.13 -36.61
C ALA A 480 -0.78 -21.17 -37.64
N VAL A 481 0.17 -22.03 -37.27
CA VAL A 481 0.62 -23.14 -38.14
C VAL A 481 -0.51 -24.13 -38.39
N VAL A 482 -1.30 -24.46 -37.35
CA VAL A 482 -2.47 -25.34 -37.47
C VAL A 482 -3.49 -24.73 -38.43
N ASN A 483 -3.79 -23.43 -38.34
CA ASN A 483 -4.75 -22.74 -39.18
C ASN A 483 -4.30 -22.74 -40.65
N GLU A 484 -3.02 -22.45 -40.95
CA GLU A 484 -2.46 -22.51 -42.28
C GLU A 484 -2.53 -23.93 -42.85
N ARG A 485 -2.20 -24.93 -42.06
CA ARG A 485 -2.20 -26.32 -42.48
C ARG A 485 -3.62 -26.84 -42.78
N LEU A 486 -4.58 -26.54 -41.87
CA LEU A 486 -5.98 -26.87 -42.09
C LEU A 486 -6.52 -26.24 -43.38
N LYS A 487 -6.22 -24.96 -43.65
CA LYS A 487 -6.61 -24.29 -44.89
C LYS A 487 -5.99 -24.95 -46.13
N ALA A 488 -4.74 -25.37 -46.08
CA ALA A 488 -4.08 -26.04 -47.17
C ALA A 488 -4.75 -27.39 -47.47
N GLU A 489 -4.95 -28.25 -46.47
CA GLU A 489 -5.55 -29.59 -46.63
C GLU A 489 -7.03 -29.50 -47.08
N LEU A 490 -7.82 -28.56 -46.50
CA LEU A 490 -9.22 -28.34 -46.89
C LEU A 490 -9.40 -27.67 -48.25
N SER A 491 -8.33 -27.13 -48.86
CA SER A 491 -8.37 -26.52 -50.20
C SER A 491 -7.94 -27.50 -51.30
N GLU A 492 -7.33 -28.63 -50.93
CA GLU A 492 -6.92 -29.68 -51.87
C GLU A 492 -8.00 -30.75 -52.12
N GLU A 493 -9.10 -30.77 -51.31
CA GLU A 493 -10.30 -31.58 -51.53
C GLU A 493 -11.40 -30.74 -52.21
#